data_4e2e52573589a309ff3c8ff0d826d85c
#
_entry.id   4e2e52573589a309ff3c8ff0d826d85c
#
_cell.length_a   1.000
_cell.length_b   1.000
_cell.length_c   1.000
_cell.angle_alpha   90.00
_cell.angle_beta   90.00
_cell.angle_gamma   90.00
#
_symmetry.space_group_name_H-M   'P 1'
#
loop_
_entity.id
_entity.type
_entity.pdbx_description
1 polymer ?
#
loop_
_entity_poly.entity_id
_entity_poly.type
_entity_poly.pdbx_seq_one_letter_code
_entity_poly.pdbx_strand_id
1 'polypeptide(L)'
;CINPVNGKEVRMFIGDFVLASYGTGAVMAVPSHDQRDFEYAIAHNIDMIQVIDGDEKLGKVDVSECAFEKQSYLGKGYKLVNSEEFTGLTVEEAKEAITNKLEGMGRAKRTVNYHFREWIFARQRYWGEPVPVVHGEDGKIHSLDDSELPLILPELDDYKGKNGKAPLENAVEWKQYDNNGIKGIRETSTMPGSAGSSWYFFRYIDPHNDKEFANQELLKHWMPVDLYIGGPEHAVGHLMYSRIWNRYLYDKGLAPTKEPFKKLVHQGMILGENGIKMGKRFPEFVVNPSDIIRDYGADTLRLYEMFMGPLEVSKPWNPKGVEGARKFINRVWNFFTEPDNLTAEDDGNLTKIYHKTVKKVTEDYEKLAFNTAISQMMIFVNEAYKFGKCPKVFAEGIIKMLSCITPHVGEEIWNILGHEDTIAYESWPVYDEELCKDDTIEIVVQINGKIRAKLNVPAGIEQAEAVSLAKADEKVQAELNGKNIIKEIYVKGKLVNIVAK
;
A
#
# COMPACT_ATOMS: atom_id res chain seq x y z
N CYS A 1 8.00 38.21 30.19
CA CYS A 1 9.21 38.42 29.36
C CYS A 1 9.03 39.68 28.48
N ILE A 2 10.11 40.07 27.85
CA ILE A 2 10.11 41.23 26.91
C ILE A 2 10.07 40.67 25.49
N ASN A 3 9.10 41.13 24.69
CA ASN A 3 9.05 40.82 23.27
C ASN A 3 10.21 41.55 22.56
N PRO A 4 11.17 40.84 21.98
CA PRO A 4 12.37 41.46 21.40
C PRO A 4 12.06 42.25 20.13
N VAL A 5 10.91 42.12 19.51
CA VAL A 5 10.53 42.81 18.27
C VAL A 5 10.14 44.25 18.57
N ASN A 6 9.37 44.50 19.66
CA ASN A 6 8.79 45.78 19.98
C ASN A 6 9.05 46.27 21.42
N GLY A 7 9.83 45.51 22.21
CA GLY A 7 10.20 45.89 23.57
C GLY A 7 9.07 45.84 24.63
N LYS A 8 7.86 45.41 24.28
CA LYS A 8 6.73 45.33 25.21
C LYS A 8 6.83 44.13 26.15
N GLU A 9 6.33 44.30 27.35
CA GLU A 9 6.18 43.19 28.30
C GLU A 9 5.05 42.28 27.87
N VAL A 10 5.32 40.94 27.87
CA VAL A 10 4.32 39.90 27.63
C VAL A 10 4.34 38.88 28.75
N ARG A 11 3.14 38.37 29.10
CA ARG A 11 3.01 37.35 30.14
C ARG A 11 3.52 36.01 29.66
N MET A 12 4.05 35.20 30.58
CA MET A 12 4.40 33.79 30.34
C MET A 12 3.42 32.91 31.12
N PHE A 13 2.97 31.85 30.44
CA PHE A 13 2.05 30.87 30.98
C PHE A 13 2.66 29.47 30.88
N ILE A 14 2.16 28.54 31.68
CA ILE A 14 2.49 27.12 31.59
C ILE A 14 1.25 26.39 31.05
N GLY A 15 1.40 25.66 29.97
CA GLY A 15 0.34 24.86 29.38
C GLY A 15 0.81 23.43 29.13
N ASP A 16 -0.03 22.44 29.39
CA ASP A 16 0.26 21.02 29.18
C ASP A 16 0.39 20.64 27.70
N PHE A 17 -0.16 21.45 26.81
CA PHE A 17 -0.03 21.28 25.35
C PHE A 17 1.31 21.79 24.79
N VAL A 18 2.13 22.48 25.60
CA VAL A 18 3.48 22.94 25.24
C VAL A 18 4.49 21.86 25.58
N LEU A 19 4.99 21.15 24.55
CA LEU A 19 5.92 20.07 24.74
C LEU A 19 7.34 20.59 25.08
N ALA A 20 7.83 20.30 26.26
CA ALA A 20 9.17 20.67 26.71
C ALA A 20 10.30 20.09 25.85
N SER A 21 10.04 18.99 25.15
CA SER A 21 10.98 18.30 24.24
C SER A 21 10.97 18.86 22.82
N TYR A 22 10.11 19.84 22.49
CA TYR A 22 10.02 20.40 21.15
C TYR A 22 10.70 21.78 21.09
N GLY A 23 11.72 21.89 20.24
CA GLY A 23 12.47 23.12 20.10
C GLY A 23 13.16 23.54 21.40
N THR A 24 12.87 24.73 21.90
CA THR A 24 13.36 25.25 23.18
C THR A 24 12.47 24.89 24.38
N GLY A 25 11.38 24.18 24.16
CA GLY A 25 10.35 23.93 25.17
C GLY A 25 9.46 25.15 25.46
N ALA A 26 9.57 26.19 24.68
CA ALA A 26 8.72 27.38 24.75
C ALA A 26 8.18 27.75 23.37
N VAL A 27 6.93 28.16 23.31
CA VAL A 27 6.27 28.63 22.08
C VAL A 27 5.72 30.02 22.29
N MET A 28 5.65 30.81 21.22
CA MET A 28 5.00 32.10 21.23
C MET A 28 3.51 31.88 20.92
N ALA A 29 2.62 32.28 21.84
CA ALA A 29 1.20 32.17 21.62
C ALA A 29 0.73 33.26 20.64
N VAL A 30 -0.25 32.88 19.81
CA VAL A 30 -0.87 33.78 18.82
C VAL A 30 -2.42 33.65 18.87
N PRO A 31 -3.08 34.12 19.94
CA PRO A 31 -4.49 33.82 20.20
C PRO A 31 -5.45 34.17 19.07
N SER A 32 -5.20 35.24 18.32
CA SER A 32 -6.04 35.59 17.17
C SER A 32 -5.88 34.72 15.95
N HIS A 33 -4.84 33.84 15.92
CA HIS A 33 -4.46 33.06 14.73
C HIS A 33 -4.11 31.57 14.99
N ASP A 34 -4.30 31.10 16.22
CA ASP A 34 -4.28 29.67 16.61
C ASP A 34 -5.47 29.39 17.52
N GLN A 35 -6.31 28.41 17.17
CA GLN A 35 -7.56 28.14 17.88
C GLN A 35 -7.35 27.69 19.33
N ARG A 36 -6.30 26.94 19.64
CA ARG A 36 -6.00 26.50 21.01
C ARG A 36 -5.54 27.66 21.87
N ASP A 37 -4.71 28.55 21.32
CA ASP A 37 -4.28 29.75 21.99
C ASP A 37 -5.48 30.71 22.21
N PHE A 38 -6.43 30.77 21.26
CA PHE A 38 -7.67 31.52 21.36
C PHE A 38 -8.52 31.03 22.53
N GLU A 39 -8.79 29.72 22.59
CA GLU A 39 -9.58 29.12 23.68
C GLU A 39 -8.92 29.32 25.05
N TYR A 40 -7.59 29.19 25.10
CA TYR A 40 -6.82 29.47 26.30
C TYR A 40 -6.92 30.94 26.72
N ALA A 41 -6.83 31.88 25.78
CA ALA A 41 -6.93 33.30 26.04
C ALA A 41 -8.33 33.67 26.58
N ILE A 42 -9.40 33.12 26.01
CA ILE A 42 -10.78 33.31 26.54
C ILE A 42 -10.89 32.75 27.96
N ALA A 43 -10.44 31.52 28.19
CA ALA A 43 -10.54 30.86 29.49
C ALA A 43 -9.77 31.59 30.61
N HIS A 44 -8.68 32.27 30.27
CA HIS A 44 -7.83 32.99 31.21
C HIS A 44 -7.96 34.54 31.16
N ASN A 45 -8.93 35.05 30.41
CA ASN A 45 -9.21 36.48 30.23
C ASN A 45 -7.94 37.24 29.81
N ILE A 46 -7.28 36.78 28.75
CA ILE A 46 -6.07 37.37 28.16
C ILE A 46 -6.47 38.23 26.97
N ASP A 47 -5.96 39.46 26.91
CA ASP A 47 -6.18 40.35 25.78
C ASP A 47 -5.60 39.77 24.49
N MET A 48 -6.39 39.83 23.42
CA MET A 48 -5.98 39.35 22.09
C MET A 48 -5.80 40.52 21.13
N ILE A 49 -4.74 40.48 20.35
CA ILE A 49 -4.45 41.48 19.32
C ILE A 49 -4.49 40.81 17.96
N GLN A 50 -5.45 41.21 17.13
CA GLN A 50 -5.46 40.75 15.74
C GLN A 50 -4.28 41.35 14.99
N VAL A 51 -3.47 40.52 14.34
CA VAL A 51 -2.25 40.93 13.61
C VAL A 51 -2.27 40.55 12.12
N ILE A 52 -3.31 39.84 11.65
CA ILE A 52 -3.53 39.53 10.23
C ILE A 52 -4.93 39.94 9.82
N ASP A 53 -5.06 40.67 8.72
CA ASP A 53 -6.36 41.13 8.20
C ASP A 53 -6.34 41.13 6.66
N GLY A 54 -7.53 41.12 6.07
CA GLY A 54 -7.73 41.22 4.61
C GLY A 54 -7.94 42.69 4.17
N ASP A 55 -7.65 42.94 2.90
CA ASP A 55 -7.98 44.18 2.22
C ASP A 55 -9.44 44.15 1.67
N GLU A 56 -9.81 45.18 0.88
CA GLU A 56 -11.15 45.24 0.26
C GLU A 56 -11.49 44.05 -0.64
N LYS A 57 -10.49 43.35 -1.20
CA LYS A 57 -10.70 42.21 -2.08
C LYS A 57 -10.83 40.90 -1.30
N LEU A 58 -10.06 40.75 -0.23
CA LEU A 58 -10.03 39.54 0.60
C LEU A 58 -11.07 39.54 1.69
N GLY A 59 -11.63 40.72 2.01
CA GLY A 59 -12.57 40.93 3.08
C GLY A 59 -11.91 41.09 4.46
N LYS A 60 -12.59 41.82 5.35
CA LYS A 60 -12.15 41.98 6.73
C LYS A 60 -12.32 40.69 7.51
N VAL A 61 -11.36 40.43 8.39
CA VAL A 61 -11.32 39.23 9.25
C VAL A 61 -11.91 39.59 10.61
N ASP A 62 -12.84 38.79 11.08
CA ASP A 62 -13.40 38.86 12.44
C ASP A 62 -12.81 37.72 13.29
N VAL A 63 -12.17 38.09 14.38
CA VAL A 63 -11.57 37.15 15.34
C VAL A 63 -12.28 37.21 16.70
N SER A 64 -13.53 37.70 16.75
CA SER A 64 -14.28 37.83 18.01
C SER A 64 -14.78 36.48 18.56
N GLU A 65 -15.11 35.53 17.70
CA GLU A 65 -15.69 34.25 18.09
C GLU A 65 -14.72 33.05 17.91
N CYS A 66 -13.75 33.17 16.99
CA CYS A 66 -12.75 32.11 16.73
C CYS A 66 -11.46 32.68 16.15
N ALA A 67 -10.39 31.91 16.20
CA ALA A 67 -9.13 32.29 15.60
C ALA A 67 -9.17 32.21 14.06
N PHE A 68 -8.49 33.15 13.39
CA PHE A 68 -8.28 33.12 11.96
C PHE A 68 -6.99 32.35 11.66
N GLU A 69 -7.12 31.04 11.42
CA GLU A 69 -6.01 30.10 11.37
C GLU A 69 -5.19 30.14 10.08
N LYS A 70 -3.97 29.59 10.16
CA LYS A 70 -2.94 29.57 9.10
C LYS A 70 -3.44 29.09 7.73
N GLN A 71 -4.25 28.04 7.67
CA GLN A 71 -4.80 27.51 6.41
C GLN A 71 -5.73 28.52 5.70
N SER A 72 -6.25 29.48 6.42
CA SER A 72 -7.14 30.51 5.89
C SER A 72 -6.41 31.68 5.25
N TYR A 73 -5.20 32.02 5.70
CA TYR A 73 -4.47 33.21 5.25
C TYR A 73 -3.14 32.93 4.50
N LEU A 74 -2.44 31.84 4.78
CA LEU A 74 -1.11 31.60 4.20
C LEU A 74 -1.18 31.45 2.67
N GLY A 75 -0.32 32.22 1.97
CA GLY A 75 -0.25 32.21 0.50
C GLY A 75 -1.39 32.93 -0.21
N LYS A 76 -2.27 33.63 0.50
CA LYS A 76 -3.45 34.27 -0.06
C LYS A 76 -3.38 35.81 -0.11
N GLY A 77 -2.27 36.39 0.30
CA GLY A 77 -2.04 37.82 0.22
C GLY A 77 -2.61 38.68 1.37
N TYR A 78 -3.01 38.02 2.48
CA TYR A 78 -3.36 38.71 3.70
C TYR A 78 -2.18 39.47 4.28
N LYS A 79 -2.44 40.61 4.98
CA LYS A 79 -1.41 41.53 5.42
C LYS A 79 -1.41 41.68 6.93
N LEU A 80 -0.25 42.06 7.46
CA LEU A 80 -0.14 42.39 8.87
C LEU A 80 -0.81 43.71 9.18
N VAL A 81 -1.50 43.72 10.33
CA VAL A 81 -2.09 44.92 11.00
C VAL A 81 -1.61 44.96 12.44
N ASN A 82 -1.67 46.09 13.10
CA ASN A 82 -1.26 46.26 14.50
C ASN A 82 0.17 45.75 14.81
N SER A 83 1.07 45.84 13.83
CA SER A 83 2.39 45.18 13.85
C SER A 83 3.53 46.20 13.64
N GLU A 84 3.34 47.45 14.05
CA GLU A 84 4.29 48.56 13.99
C GLU A 84 4.91 48.69 12.57
N GLU A 85 6.24 48.66 12.42
CA GLU A 85 6.92 48.79 11.14
C GLU A 85 6.64 47.63 10.14
N PHE A 86 6.07 46.54 10.59
CA PHE A 86 5.70 45.38 9.74
C PHE A 86 4.25 45.47 9.25
N THR A 87 3.48 46.44 9.70
CA THR A 87 2.10 46.67 9.26
C THR A 87 2.06 46.95 7.75
N GLY A 88 1.16 46.26 7.04
CA GLY A 88 0.97 46.40 5.59
C GLY A 88 1.80 45.39 4.74
N LEU A 89 2.80 44.72 5.31
CA LEU A 89 3.46 43.62 4.66
C LEU A 89 2.56 42.39 4.53
N THR A 90 2.74 41.59 3.50
CA THR A 90 2.12 40.28 3.47
C THR A 90 2.69 39.40 4.57
N VAL A 91 1.99 38.31 4.92
CA VAL A 91 2.43 37.39 5.97
C VAL A 91 3.81 36.81 5.65
N GLU A 92 4.06 36.51 4.38
CA GLU A 92 5.33 35.96 3.91
C GLU A 92 6.47 36.97 4.02
N GLU A 93 6.26 38.20 3.53
CA GLU A 93 7.24 39.28 3.63
C GLU A 93 7.54 39.65 5.09
N ALA A 94 6.53 39.72 5.93
CA ALA A 94 6.68 40.03 7.35
C ALA A 94 7.48 38.95 8.08
N LYS A 95 7.25 37.67 7.78
CA LYS A 95 8.00 36.57 8.36
C LYS A 95 9.50 36.69 8.09
N GLU A 96 9.86 37.02 6.86
CA GLU A 96 11.26 37.24 6.49
C GLU A 96 11.84 38.50 7.15
N ALA A 97 11.12 39.60 7.14
CA ALA A 97 11.55 40.87 7.72
C ALA A 97 11.76 40.79 9.24
N ILE A 98 10.81 40.19 9.97
CA ILE A 98 10.91 39.98 11.42
C ILE A 98 12.11 39.05 11.74
N THR A 99 12.25 37.94 10.99
CA THR A 99 13.36 37.01 11.20
C THR A 99 14.71 37.70 10.98
N ASN A 100 14.88 38.49 9.90
CA ASN A 100 16.09 39.24 9.63
C ASN A 100 16.40 40.27 10.73
N LYS A 101 15.37 40.98 11.24
CA LYS A 101 15.55 41.92 12.35
C LYS A 101 16.07 41.20 13.60
N LEU A 102 15.44 40.09 13.97
CA LEU A 102 15.83 39.33 15.17
C LEU A 102 17.19 38.67 15.05
N GLU A 103 17.58 38.17 13.87
CA GLU A 103 18.94 37.65 13.61
C GLU A 103 19.97 38.74 13.71
N GLY A 104 19.69 39.92 13.12
CA GLY A 104 20.58 41.10 13.23
C GLY A 104 20.78 41.57 14.68
N MET A 105 19.83 41.35 15.55
CA MET A 105 19.90 41.63 16.99
C MET A 105 20.58 40.49 17.80
N GLY A 106 20.94 39.38 17.17
CA GLY A 106 21.46 38.19 17.83
C GLY A 106 20.44 37.48 18.73
N ARG A 107 19.13 37.70 18.49
CA ARG A 107 18.02 37.17 19.29
C ARG A 107 17.28 36.00 18.62
N ALA A 108 17.60 35.69 17.37
CA ALA A 108 17.06 34.56 16.65
C ALA A 108 18.11 33.86 15.81
N LYS A 109 17.83 32.64 15.42
CA LYS A 109 18.62 31.84 14.48
C LYS A 109 17.66 31.03 13.62
N ARG A 110 17.81 31.09 12.30
CA ARG A 110 17.10 30.18 11.41
C ARG A 110 17.52 28.75 11.65
N THR A 111 16.56 27.87 11.78
CA THR A 111 16.79 26.43 11.93
C THR A 111 15.93 25.66 10.95
N VAL A 112 16.44 24.54 10.48
CA VAL A 112 15.68 23.59 9.68
C VAL A 112 15.19 22.48 10.60
N ASN A 113 13.89 22.43 10.82
CA ASN A 113 13.25 21.33 11.53
C ASN A 113 12.58 20.42 10.52
N TYR A 114 12.89 19.13 10.57
CA TYR A 114 12.23 18.15 9.74
C TYR A 114 10.89 17.78 10.37
N HIS A 115 9.84 17.59 9.59
CA HIS A 115 8.55 16.97 10.03
C HIS A 115 8.75 15.48 10.32
N PHE A 116 9.69 15.19 11.20
CA PHE A 116 10.16 13.84 11.46
C PHE A 116 10.49 13.76 12.95
N ARG A 117 9.91 12.80 13.63
CA ARG A 117 10.33 12.49 15.00
C ARG A 117 11.64 11.75 14.94
N GLU A 118 12.56 12.08 15.84
CA GLU A 118 13.78 11.31 16.01
C GLU A 118 13.46 9.83 16.22
N TRP A 119 14.23 9.01 15.58
CA TRP A 119 14.02 7.60 15.55
C TRP A 119 14.69 6.96 16.79
N ILE A 120 13.92 6.46 17.71
CA ILE A 120 14.43 5.72 18.84
C ILE A 120 14.74 4.31 18.37
N PHE A 121 16.00 3.99 18.18
CA PHE A 121 16.45 2.69 17.71
C PHE A 121 16.46 1.64 18.83
N ALA A 122 16.86 2.00 20.04
CA ALA A 122 16.98 1.12 21.19
C ALA A 122 15.61 0.62 21.70
N ARG A 123 15.54 -0.66 22.05
CA ARG A 123 14.36 -1.30 22.66
C ARG A 123 14.73 -1.95 23.99
N GLN A 124 13.90 -1.76 24.99
CA GLN A 124 14.01 -2.37 26.31
C GLN A 124 13.31 -3.74 26.30
N ARG A 125 13.78 -4.61 25.41
CA ARG A 125 13.26 -5.98 25.22
C ARG A 125 14.42 -6.96 25.18
N TYR A 126 14.18 -8.20 25.61
CA TYR A 126 15.18 -9.26 25.50
C TYR A 126 15.29 -9.75 24.04
N TRP A 127 14.16 -10.09 23.42
CA TRP A 127 14.15 -10.59 22.05
C TRP A 127 14.39 -9.48 21.04
N GLY A 128 15.55 -9.52 20.43
CA GLY A 128 16.06 -8.60 19.43
C GLY A 128 17.57 -8.74 19.30
N GLU A 129 18.14 -8.24 18.24
CA GLU A 129 19.59 -8.20 18.05
C GLU A 129 20.21 -7.29 19.12
N PRO A 130 21.20 -7.73 19.91
CA PRO A 130 21.89 -6.87 20.87
C PRO A 130 22.72 -5.81 20.15
N VAL A 131 22.78 -4.62 20.73
CA VAL A 131 23.58 -3.52 20.17
C VAL A 131 25.05 -3.71 20.55
N PRO A 132 26.00 -3.89 19.61
CA PRO A 132 27.36 -4.27 19.90
C PRO A 132 28.24 -3.06 20.31
N VAL A 133 27.86 -2.37 21.39
CA VAL A 133 28.61 -1.23 21.91
C VAL A 133 28.77 -1.29 23.43
N VAL A 134 29.77 -0.56 23.90
CA VAL A 134 30.11 -0.41 25.32
C VAL A 134 30.08 1.08 25.67
N HIS A 135 29.45 1.41 26.77
CA HIS A 135 29.52 2.72 27.42
C HIS A 135 30.76 2.72 28.32
N GLY A 136 31.84 3.34 27.83
CA GLY A 136 33.12 3.39 28.53
C GLY A 136 33.12 4.27 29.78
N GLU A 137 33.95 3.93 30.74
CA GLU A 137 34.19 4.79 31.94
C GLU A 137 34.78 6.16 31.55
N ASP A 138 35.34 6.27 30.34
CA ASP A 138 35.84 7.54 29.74
C ASP A 138 34.69 8.43 29.21
N GLY A 139 33.44 8.01 29.37
CA GLY A 139 32.25 8.72 28.89
C GLY A 139 32.00 8.61 27.39
N LYS A 140 32.70 7.75 26.65
CA LYS A 140 32.51 7.50 25.22
C LYS A 140 31.79 6.20 24.96
N ILE A 141 31.22 6.11 23.78
CA ILE A 141 30.65 4.87 23.25
C ILE A 141 31.68 4.19 22.35
N HIS A 142 32.02 2.95 22.64
CA HIS A 142 32.95 2.13 21.90
C HIS A 142 32.23 0.98 21.21
N SER A 143 32.56 0.66 19.96
CA SER A 143 32.11 -0.58 19.32
C SER A 143 32.85 -1.77 19.88
N LEU A 144 32.22 -2.93 19.95
CA LEU A 144 32.93 -4.18 20.18
C LEU A 144 33.91 -4.48 19.06
N ASP A 145 34.96 -5.23 19.37
CA ASP A 145 35.89 -5.74 18.37
C ASP A 145 35.22 -6.80 17.50
N ASP A 146 35.61 -6.90 16.22
CA ASP A 146 35.06 -7.86 15.28
C ASP A 146 35.20 -9.32 15.76
N SER A 147 36.27 -9.61 16.53
CA SER A 147 36.50 -10.92 17.14
C SER A 147 35.50 -11.31 18.23
N GLU A 148 34.74 -10.34 18.77
CA GLU A 148 33.69 -10.55 19.77
C GLU A 148 32.29 -10.70 19.15
N LEU A 149 32.22 -10.68 17.82
CA LEU A 149 30.97 -10.87 17.08
C LEU A 149 30.83 -12.33 16.57
N PRO A 150 29.63 -12.86 16.53
CA PRO A 150 28.35 -12.25 16.90
C PRO A 150 28.18 -12.11 18.43
N LEU A 151 27.67 -10.97 18.86
CA LEU A 151 27.31 -10.77 20.26
C LEU A 151 26.06 -11.61 20.60
N ILE A 152 26.24 -12.58 21.50
CA ILE A 152 25.16 -13.50 21.88
C ILE A 152 24.43 -12.97 23.12
N LEU A 153 23.09 -13.09 23.09
CA LEU A 153 22.24 -12.77 24.23
C LEU A 153 22.50 -13.76 25.36
N PRO A 154 22.67 -13.31 26.63
CA PRO A 154 22.84 -14.20 27.78
C PRO A 154 21.50 -14.84 28.15
N GLU A 155 21.52 -16.05 28.67
CA GLU A 155 20.35 -16.63 29.34
C GLU A 155 19.99 -15.84 30.58
N LEU A 156 18.70 -15.67 30.86
CA LEU A 156 18.17 -14.96 32.00
C LEU A 156 17.12 -15.83 32.74
N ASP A 157 17.13 -15.79 34.06
CA ASP A 157 16.06 -16.40 34.88
C ASP A 157 14.72 -15.66 34.73
N ASP A 158 14.76 -14.37 34.41
CA ASP A 158 13.59 -13.53 34.22
C ASP A 158 13.80 -12.58 33.02
N TYR A 159 13.00 -12.78 31.99
CA TYR A 159 13.02 -11.99 30.75
C TYR A 159 12.20 -10.68 30.83
N LYS A 160 11.67 -10.34 31.99
CA LYS A 160 10.92 -9.10 32.20
C LYS A 160 11.84 -7.99 32.65
N GLY A 161 11.63 -6.81 32.09
CA GLY A 161 12.25 -5.60 32.63
C GLY A 161 11.71 -5.25 34.02
N LYS A 162 12.57 -4.79 34.92
CA LYS A 162 12.19 -4.35 36.26
C LYS A 162 12.42 -2.85 36.39
N ASN A 163 11.47 -2.17 37.04
CA ASN A 163 11.57 -0.73 37.34
C ASN A 163 11.89 0.15 36.09
N GLY A 164 11.31 -0.18 34.96
CA GLY A 164 11.53 0.54 33.70
C GLY A 164 12.88 0.26 33.01
N LYS A 165 13.69 -0.65 33.54
CA LYS A 165 14.96 -1.06 32.95
C LYS A 165 14.80 -2.22 31.96
N ALA A 166 15.72 -2.32 31.02
CA ALA A 166 15.76 -3.40 30.04
C ALA A 166 16.00 -4.76 30.72
N PRO A 167 15.49 -5.88 30.20
CA PRO A 167 15.74 -7.21 30.75
C PRO A 167 17.24 -7.55 30.88
N LEU A 168 18.07 -7.12 29.92
CA LEU A 168 19.52 -7.35 29.92
C LEU A 168 20.26 -6.64 31.05
N GLU A 169 19.64 -5.67 31.72
CA GLU A 169 20.19 -5.10 32.96
C GLU A 169 20.32 -6.14 34.08
N ASN A 170 19.53 -7.23 34.03
CA ASN A 170 19.61 -8.33 35.00
C ASN A 170 20.81 -9.24 34.75
N ALA A 171 21.43 -9.19 33.57
CA ALA A 171 22.63 -9.96 33.23
C ALA A 171 23.88 -9.29 33.77
N VAL A 172 24.06 -9.33 35.08
CA VAL A 172 25.10 -8.55 35.80
C VAL A 172 26.51 -8.82 35.27
N GLU A 173 26.87 -10.08 35.05
CA GLU A 173 28.20 -10.45 34.55
C GLU A 173 28.36 -10.12 33.09
N TRP A 174 27.36 -10.44 32.24
CA TRP A 174 27.39 -10.18 30.80
C TRP A 174 27.54 -8.71 30.49
N LYS A 175 26.89 -7.83 31.21
CA LYS A 175 26.94 -6.39 30.93
C LYS A 175 28.25 -5.73 31.31
N GLN A 176 29.05 -6.31 32.22
CA GLN A 176 30.38 -5.78 32.55
C GLN A 176 31.34 -6.03 31.39
N TYR A 177 32.14 -5.02 31.09
CA TYR A 177 33.12 -5.10 30.03
C TYR A 177 34.46 -4.55 30.48
N ASP A 178 35.50 -5.39 30.32
CA ASP A 178 36.89 -5.04 30.60
C ASP A 178 37.76 -5.80 29.59
N ASN A 179 37.92 -5.24 28.38
CA ASN A 179 38.68 -5.85 27.31
C ASN A 179 39.30 -4.79 26.40
N ASN A 180 40.42 -5.09 25.75
CA ASN A 180 41.13 -4.23 24.81
C ASN A 180 41.43 -2.81 25.34
N GLY A 181 41.65 -2.67 26.65
CA GLY A 181 41.91 -1.37 27.27
C GLY A 181 40.66 -0.50 27.45
N ILE A 182 39.50 -1.02 27.15
CA ILE A 182 38.20 -0.36 27.34
C ILE A 182 37.52 -1.03 28.56
N LYS A 183 37.16 -0.19 29.51
CA LYS A 183 36.40 -0.60 30.69
C LYS A 183 35.07 0.13 30.73
N GLY A 184 33.97 -0.61 30.96
CA GLY A 184 32.64 -0.02 30.91
C GLY A 184 31.50 -1.03 31.06
N ILE A 185 30.36 -0.64 30.51
CA ILE A 185 29.12 -1.43 30.54
C ILE A 185 28.61 -1.63 29.11
N ARG A 186 28.33 -2.88 28.71
CA ARG A 186 27.67 -3.17 27.45
C ARG A 186 26.29 -2.52 27.39
N GLU A 187 25.90 -2.11 26.20
CA GLU A 187 24.51 -1.66 25.95
C GLU A 187 23.53 -2.78 26.30
N THR A 188 22.51 -2.45 27.06
CA THR A 188 21.49 -3.39 27.52
C THR A 188 20.18 -3.33 26.76
N SER A 189 20.06 -2.41 25.81
CA SER A 189 18.97 -2.39 24.85
C SER A 189 19.23 -3.38 23.71
N THR A 190 18.15 -3.77 23.03
CA THR A 190 18.21 -4.51 21.78
C THR A 190 17.76 -3.63 20.61
N MET A 191 18.05 -4.05 19.40
CA MET A 191 17.57 -3.41 18.17
C MET A 191 16.06 -3.63 18.01
N PRO A 192 15.35 -2.77 17.24
CA PRO A 192 13.93 -2.99 16.97
C PRO A 192 13.72 -4.24 16.12
N GLY A 193 12.53 -4.85 16.20
CA GLY A 193 12.19 -6.06 15.46
C GLY A 193 12.29 -5.96 13.93
N SER A 194 12.33 -4.73 13.40
CA SER A 194 12.57 -4.50 11.97
C SER A 194 14.05 -4.35 11.60
N ALA A 195 14.99 -4.43 12.54
CA ALA A 195 16.41 -4.28 12.23
C ALA A 195 16.92 -5.45 11.38
N GLY A 196 16.74 -6.69 11.83
CA GLY A 196 17.12 -7.88 11.07
C GLY A 196 16.36 -8.02 9.77
N SER A 197 15.06 -7.72 9.77
CA SER A 197 14.25 -7.79 8.54
C SER A 197 14.58 -6.70 7.51
N SER A 198 15.31 -5.67 7.89
CA SER A 198 15.64 -4.54 7.02
C SER A 198 16.68 -4.85 5.95
N TRP A 199 17.37 -5.96 6.02
CA TRP A 199 18.44 -6.35 5.09
C TRP A 199 18.37 -7.80 4.63
N TYR A 200 17.36 -8.60 5.05
CA TYR A 200 17.26 -10.03 4.76
C TYR A 200 17.30 -10.34 3.27
N PHE A 201 16.75 -9.49 2.42
CA PHE A 201 16.72 -9.67 0.96
C PHE A 201 18.11 -9.62 0.33
N PHE A 202 19.08 -8.96 0.92
CA PHE A 202 20.48 -9.06 0.54
C PHE A 202 21.05 -10.43 0.89
N ARG A 203 20.82 -10.87 2.13
CA ARG A 203 21.35 -12.14 2.62
C ARG A 203 20.76 -13.35 1.89
N TYR A 204 19.52 -13.27 1.43
CA TYR A 204 18.88 -14.32 0.63
C TYR A 204 19.58 -14.57 -0.71
N ILE A 205 20.25 -13.56 -1.26
CA ILE A 205 21.01 -13.69 -2.50
C ILE A 205 22.24 -14.61 -2.32
N ASP A 206 22.85 -14.58 -1.14
CA ASP A 206 24.06 -15.36 -0.83
C ASP A 206 24.04 -15.82 0.65
N PRO A 207 23.15 -16.79 1.01
CA PRO A 207 22.86 -17.11 2.40
C PRO A 207 23.99 -17.86 3.12
N HIS A 208 24.90 -18.50 2.39
CA HIS A 208 25.96 -19.32 2.94
C HIS A 208 27.34 -18.66 2.93
N ASN A 209 27.41 -17.36 2.58
CA ASN A 209 28.67 -16.63 2.59
C ASN A 209 29.12 -16.33 4.02
N ASP A 210 30.31 -16.80 4.38
CA ASP A 210 30.94 -16.63 5.68
C ASP A 210 32.00 -15.52 5.74
N LYS A 211 32.26 -14.85 4.60
CA LYS A 211 33.30 -13.84 4.46
C LYS A 211 32.75 -12.42 4.37
N GLU A 212 31.60 -12.26 3.75
CA GLU A 212 30.92 -10.99 3.59
C GLU A 212 29.40 -11.19 3.69
N PHE A 213 28.64 -10.13 3.87
CA PHE A 213 27.19 -10.25 4.07
C PHE A 213 26.45 -10.76 2.82
N ALA A 214 26.99 -10.52 1.63
CA ALA A 214 26.62 -11.16 0.37
C ALA A 214 27.64 -10.78 -0.71
N ASN A 215 27.87 -11.67 -1.66
CA ASN A 215 28.81 -11.47 -2.77
C ASN A 215 28.37 -10.28 -3.63
N GLN A 216 29.31 -9.35 -3.90
CA GLN A 216 29.02 -8.09 -4.59
C GLN A 216 28.58 -8.27 -6.04
N GLU A 217 29.08 -9.29 -6.76
CA GLU A 217 28.67 -9.55 -8.15
C GLU A 217 27.25 -10.12 -8.20
N LEU A 218 26.89 -11.00 -7.23
CA LEU A 218 25.52 -11.48 -7.10
C LEU A 218 24.55 -10.35 -6.73
N LEU A 219 24.96 -9.43 -5.85
CA LEU A 219 24.16 -8.25 -5.51
C LEU A 219 23.92 -7.36 -6.74
N LYS A 220 24.93 -7.09 -7.55
CA LYS A 220 24.79 -6.31 -8.80
C LYS A 220 23.83 -6.97 -9.79
N HIS A 221 23.80 -8.30 -9.81
CA HIS A 221 22.91 -9.05 -10.70
C HIS A 221 21.44 -9.03 -10.24
N TRP A 222 21.20 -9.26 -8.94
CA TRP A 222 19.87 -9.49 -8.41
C TRP A 222 19.18 -8.24 -7.85
N MET A 223 19.93 -7.19 -7.50
CA MET A 223 19.35 -5.96 -6.95
C MET A 223 19.14 -4.89 -8.03
N PRO A 224 18.11 -4.02 -7.87
CA PRO A 224 17.11 -3.99 -6.82
C PRO A 224 16.08 -5.13 -6.95
N VAL A 225 15.39 -5.47 -5.87
CA VAL A 225 14.27 -6.44 -5.90
C VAL A 225 13.21 -5.97 -6.87
N ASP A 226 12.83 -6.80 -7.84
CA ASP A 226 11.95 -6.40 -8.94
C ASP A 226 10.52 -6.09 -8.49
N LEU A 227 9.97 -6.93 -7.60
CA LEU A 227 8.62 -6.80 -7.07
C LEU A 227 8.60 -7.08 -5.58
N TYR A 228 8.13 -6.12 -4.80
CA TYR A 228 7.99 -6.24 -3.36
C TYR A 228 6.54 -6.04 -2.95
N ILE A 229 5.93 -7.05 -2.32
CA ILE A 229 4.52 -7.04 -1.95
C ILE A 229 4.40 -7.10 -0.43
N GLY A 230 3.62 -6.20 0.16
CA GLY A 230 3.41 -6.17 1.60
C GLY A 230 2.35 -5.16 2.02
N GLY A 231 1.80 -5.34 3.23
CA GLY A 231 0.77 -4.45 3.76
C GLY A 231 1.26 -3.03 4.05
N PRO A 232 0.37 -2.03 4.01
CA PRO A 232 0.72 -0.63 4.26
C PRO A 232 1.22 -0.36 5.69
N GLU A 233 0.93 -1.24 6.64
CA GLU A 233 1.41 -1.17 8.02
C GLU A 233 2.94 -1.25 8.14
N HIS A 234 3.60 -1.76 7.12
CA HIS A 234 5.07 -1.84 7.07
C HIS A 234 5.75 -0.54 6.61
N ALA A 235 4.98 0.46 6.15
CA ALA A 235 5.53 1.70 5.59
C ALA A 235 6.44 2.45 6.60
N VAL A 236 6.00 2.58 7.85
CA VAL A 236 6.73 3.28 8.93
C VAL A 236 7.65 2.36 9.74
N GLY A 237 7.63 1.06 9.47
CA GLY A 237 8.46 0.06 10.12
C GLY A 237 9.48 -0.52 9.14
N HIS A 238 9.24 -1.76 8.73
CA HIS A 238 10.13 -2.54 7.88
C HIS A 238 10.61 -1.80 6.61
N LEU A 239 9.72 -1.15 5.87
CA LEU A 239 10.10 -0.48 4.61
C LEU A 239 11.01 0.73 4.84
N MET A 240 10.73 1.54 5.86
CA MET A 240 11.58 2.66 6.23
C MET A 240 12.96 2.19 6.70
N TYR A 241 13.03 1.18 7.56
CA TYR A 241 14.29 0.57 8.00
C TYR A 241 15.08 0.01 6.80
N SER A 242 14.43 -0.74 5.90
CA SER A 242 15.07 -1.30 4.72
C SER A 242 15.69 -0.22 3.83
N ARG A 243 15.00 0.92 3.63
CA ARG A 243 15.51 2.03 2.84
C ARG A 243 16.66 2.74 3.51
N ILE A 244 16.63 2.93 4.83
CA ILE A 244 17.72 3.55 5.61
C ILE A 244 18.96 2.67 5.55
N TRP A 245 18.84 1.37 5.82
CA TRP A 245 19.95 0.42 5.73
C TRP A 245 20.53 0.36 4.31
N ASN A 246 19.67 0.25 3.30
CA ASN A 246 20.10 0.23 1.91
C ASN A 246 20.88 1.49 1.52
N ARG A 247 20.43 2.68 1.95
CA ARG A 247 21.13 3.95 1.70
C ARG A 247 22.49 3.99 2.37
N TYR A 248 22.57 3.57 3.62
CA TYR A 248 23.85 3.46 4.33
C TYR A 248 24.80 2.48 3.64
N LEU A 249 24.34 1.29 3.28
CA LEU A 249 25.15 0.31 2.56
C LEU A 249 25.57 0.81 1.17
N TYR A 250 24.70 1.53 0.47
CA TYR A 250 25.03 2.16 -0.80
C TYR A 250 26.15 3.21 -0.63
N ASP A 251 26.05 4.07 0.37
CA ASP A 251 27.08 5.10 0.65
C ASP A 251 28.44 4.47 1.07
N LYS A 252 28.40 3.25 1.60
CA LYS A 252 29.60 2.44 1.90
C LYS A 252 30.10 1.61 0.70
N GLY A 253 29.44 1.65 -0.44
CA GLY A 253 29.78 0.86 -1.62
C GLY A 253 29.42 -0.63 -1.51
N LEU A 254 28.57 -1.01 -0.55
CA LEU A 254 28.18 -2.39 -0.26
C LEU A 254 26.82 -2.78 -0.89
N ALA A 255 25.98 -1.80 -1.24
CA ALA A 255 24.75 -2.03 -1.99
C ALA A 255 24.86 -1.40 -3.39
N PRO A 256 24.40 -2.05 -4.46
CA PRO A 256 24.58 -1.57 -5.83
C PRO A 256 23.59 -0.45 -6.21
N THR A 257 22.47 -0.31 -5.48
CA THR A 257 21.40 0.63 -5.82
C THR A 257 20.99 1.49 -4.63
N LYS A 258 20.51 2.71 -4.89
CA LYS A 258 20.03 3.63 -3.85
C LYS A 258 18.72 3.23 -3.22
N GLU A 259 17.87 2.55 -3.96
CA GLU A 259 16.57 2.04 -3.49
C GLU A 259 16.55 0.51 -3.57
N PRO A 260 16.07 -0.19 -2.55
CA PRO A 260 16.11 -1.65 -2.49
C PRO A 260 15.05 -2.32 -3.37
N PHE A 261 13.93 -1.64 -3.64
CA PHE A 261 12.76 -2.19 -4.33
C PHE A 261 12.44 -1.38 -5.58
N LYS A 262 12.31 -2.06 -6.73
CA LYS A 262 11.98 -1.45 -8.03
C LYS A 262 10.49 -1.13 -8.13
N LYS A 263 9.64 -2.04 -7.67
CA LYS A 263 8.19 -1.88 -7.63
C LYS A 263 7.66 -2.37 -6.28
N LEU A 264 6.89 -1.51 -5.62
CA LEU A 264 6.20 -1.82 -4.37
C LEU A 264 4.69 -1.91 -4.64
N VAL A 265 4.07 -2.98 -4.15
CA VAL A 265 2.62 -3.18 -4.20
C VAL A 265 2.09 -3.37 -2.78
N HIS A 266 1.17 -2.51 -2.38
CA HIS A 266 0.48 -2.65 -1.10
C HIS A 266 -0.76 -3.52 -1.25
N GLN A 267 -0.90 -4.49 -0.35
CA GLN A 267 -2.13 -5.26 -0.21
C GLN A 267 -3.14 -4.48 0.62
N GLY A 268 -4.43 -4.59 0.24
CA GLY A 268 -5.51 -4.14 1.11
C GLY A 268 -5.63 -5.04 2.36
N MET A 269 -6.12 -4.47 3.44
CA MET A 269 -6.32 -5.22 4.69
C MET A 269 -7.61 -6.04 4.62
N ILE A 270 -7.57 -7.28 5.10
CA ILE A 270 -8.76 -8.06 5.35
C ILE A 270 -9.31 -7.65 6.71
N LEU A 271 -10.51 -7.10 6.70
CA LEU A 271 -11.20 -6.58 7.88
C LEU A 271 -12.14 -7.64 8.47
N GLY A 272 -12.54 -7.49 9.70
CA GLY A 272 -13.64 -8.28 10.27
C GLY A 272 -14.95 -8.06 9.50
N GLU A 273 -15.95 -8.89 9.72
CA GLU A 273 -17.29 -8.75 9.10
C GLU A 273 -17.93 -7.38 9.42
N ASN A 274 -17.54 -6.76 10.54
CA ASN A 274 -17.95 -5.43 10.95
C ASN A 274 -17.23 -4.28 10.19
N GLY A 275 -16.35 -4.60 9.24
CA GLY A 275 -15.57 -3.62 8.48
C GLY A 275 -14.43 -2.95 9.26
N ILE A 276 -14.08 -3.45 10.45
CA ILE A 276 -13.03 -2.92 11.30
C ILE A 276 -11.82 -3.86 11.27
N LYS A 277 -10.62 -3.33 11.45
CA LYS A 277 -9.39 -4.14 11.57
C LYS A 277 -9.54 -5.22 12.64
N MET A 278 -9.29 -6.48 12.30
CA MET A 278 -9.26 -7.58 13.23
C MET A 278 -8.22 -7.36 14.32
N GLY A 279 -8.60 -7.61 15.58
CA GLY A 279 -7.69 -7.40 16.70
C GLY A 279 -8.35 -7.63 18.05
N LYS A 280 -7.57 -7.45 19.11
CA LYS A 280 -7.98 -7.73 20.50
C LYS A 280 -9.20 -6.94 20.99
N ARG A 281 -9.54 -5.83 20.32
CA ARG A 281 -10.68 -4.99 20.70
C ARG A 281 -12.03 -5.63 20.36
N PHE A 282 -12.05 -6.44 19.29
CA PHE A 282 -13.24 -7.13 18.81
C PHE A 282 -12.86 -8.57 18.45
N PRO A 283 -12.56 -9.42 19.45
CA PRO A 283 -12.05 -10.77 19.25
C PRO A 283 -13.04 -11.68 18.51
N GLU A 284 -14.35 -11.41 18.61
CA GLU A 284 -15.41 -12.14 17.95
C GLU A 284 -15.40 -12.03 16.42
N PHE A 285 -14.76 -10.99 15.88
CA PHE A 285 -14.60 -10.80 14.43
C PHE A 285 -13.21 -11.24 13.92
N VAL A 286 -12.36 -11.78 14.79
CA VAL A 286 -11.06 -12.30 14.38
C VAL A 286 -11.22 -13.65 13.74
N VAL A 287 -10.80 -13.79 12.48
CA VAL A 287 -10.78 -15.05 11.76
C VAL A 287 -9.40 -15.68 11.87
N ASN A 288 -9.34 -16.89 12.39
CA ASN A 288 -8.12 -17.67 12.45
C ASN A 288 -7.96 -18.47 11.15
N PRO A 289 -6.90 -18.25 10.34
CA PRO A 289 -6.67 -19.02 9.12
C PRO A 289 -6.64 -20.54 9.35
N SER A 290 -6.12 -21.01 10.48
CA SER A 290 -6.05 -22.43 10.81
C SER A 290 -7.44 -23.09 10.91
N ASP A 291 -8.45 -22.37 11.39
CA ASP A 291 -9.82 -22.89 11.43
C ASP A 291 -10.42 -23.02 10.04
N ILE A 292 -10.18 -22.02 9.17
CA ILE A 292 -10.63 -22.07 7.77
C ILE A 292 -9.94 -23.20 7.01
N ILE A 293 -8.63 -23.38 7.23
CA ILE A 293 -7.85 -24.46 6.60
C ILE A 293 -8.37 -25.83 7.05
N ARG A 294 -8.64 -26.02 8.34
CA ARG A 294 -9.21 -27.27 8.87
C ARG A 294 -10.56 -27.58 8.27
N ASP A 295 -11.45 -26.57 8.17
CA ASP A 295 -12.85 -26.78 7.83
C ASP A 295 -13.09 -26.78 6.30
N TYR A 296 -12.30 -26.02 5.54
CA TYR A 296 -12.49 -25.83 4.09
C TYR A 296 -11.26 -26.21 3.24
N GLY A 297 -10.10 -26.36 3.85
CA GLY A 297 -8.83 -26.61 3.14
C GLY A 297 -8.07 -25.35 2.76
N ALA A 298 -6.73 -25.48 2.65
CA ALA A 298 -5.82 -24.38 2.35
C ALA A 298 -6.10 -23.71 0.99
N ASP A 299 -6.38 -24.52 -0.04
CA ASP A 299 -6.67 -24.00 -1.39
C ASP A 299 -7.96 -23.17 -1.43
N THR A 300 -8.94 -23.52 -0.60
CA THR A 300 -10.16 -22.72 -0.48
C THR A 300 -9.87 -21.34 0.12
N LEU A 301 -9.07 -21.29 1.18
CA LEU A 301 -8.65 -20.01 1.78
C LEU A 301 -7.90 -19.16 0.78
N ARG A 302 -6.87 -19.72 0.12
CA ARG A 302 -6.07 -19.03 -0.90
C ARG A 302 -6.92 -18.49 -2.04
N LEU A 303 -7.82 -19.32 -2.57
CA LEU A 303 -8.71 -18.92 -3.65
C LEU A 303 -9.65 -17.80 -3.20
N TYR A 304 -10.22 -17.89 -2.00
CA TYR A 304 -11.09 -16.86 -1.47
C TYR A 304 -10.38 -15.53 -1.29
N GLU A 305 -9.19 -15.50 -0.68
CA GLU A 305 -8.42 -14.28 -0.47
C GLU A 305 -8.06 -13.58 -1.79
N MET A 306 -7.69 -14.35 -2.82
CA MET A 306 -7.40 -13.80 -4.15
C MET A 306 -8.67 -13.36 -4.90
N PHE A 307 -9.82 -13.98 -4.62
CA PHE A 307 -11.07 -13.71 -5.32
C PHE A 307 -11.90 -12.55 -4.74
N MET A 308 -11.76 -12.23 -3.45
CA MET A 308 -12.67 -11.32 -2.75
C MET A 308 -12.63 -9.86 -3.24
N GLY A 309 -11.76 -9.51 -4.19
CA GLY A 309 -11.68 -8.18 -4.83
C GLY A 309 -10.28 -7.77 -5.23
N PRO A 310 -10.08 -6.55 -5.73
CA PRO A 310 -8.76 -6.04 -6.12
C PRO A 310 -7.77 -6.12 -4.98
N LEU A 311 -6.51 -6.50 -5.26
CA LEU A 311 -5.48 -6.77 -4.25
C LEU A 311 -5.25 -5.59 -3.31
N GLU A 312 -5.26 -4.37 -3.83
CA GLU A 312 -4.91 -3.14 -3.09
C GLU A 312 -6.04 -2.60 -2.21
N VAL A 313 -7.27 -3.14 -2.36
CA VAL A 313 -8.46 -2.64 -1.65
C VAL A 313 -8.69 -3.43 -0.37
N SER A 314 -8.86 -2.72 0.75
CA SER A 314 -9.29 -3.34 2.01
C SER A 314 -10.73 -3.84 1.91
N LYS A 315 -11.00 -5.04 2.44
CA LYS A 315 -12.26 -5.77 2.26
C LYS A 315 -12.71 -6.43 3.56
N PRO A 316 -14.02 -6.40 3.89
CA PRO A 316 -14.54 -7.16 5.01
C PRO A 316 -14.55 -8.67 4.70
N TRP A 317 -14.24 -9.46 5.70
CA TRP A 317 -14.41 -10.92 5.64
C TRP A 317 -15.86 -11.29 5.41
N ASN A 318 -16.11 -12.30 4.57
CA ASN A 318 -17.44 -12.83 4.30
C ASN A 318 -17.41 -14.35 4.27
N PRO A 319 -17.96 -15.04 5.29
CA PRO A 319 -17.98 -16.51 5.35
C PRO A 319 -18.66 -17.18 4.15
N LYS A 320 -19.73 -16.57 3.60
CA LYS A 320 -20.42 -17.09 2.41
C LYS A 320 -19.52 -17.10 1.17
N GLY A 321 -18.56 -16.17 1.10
CA GLY A 321 -17.57 -16.14 0.03
C GLY A 321 -16.62 -17.34 0.09
N VAL A 322 -16.23 -17.78 1.30
CA VAL A 322 -15.42 -19.00 1.51
C VAL A 322 -16.15 -20.24 1.00
N GLU A 323 -17.44 -20.37 1.33
CA GLU A 323 -18.28 -21.47 0.81
C GLU A 323 -18.38 -21.44 -0.73
N GLY A 324 -18.48 -20.24 -1.30
CA GLY A 324 -18.49 -20.04 -2.75
C GLY A 324 -17.19 -20.52 -3.42
N ALA A 325 -16.04 -20.16 -2.83
CA ALA A 325 -14.74 -20.63 -3.27
C ALA A 325 -14.62 -22.17 -3.20
N ARG A 326 -15.06 -22.79 -2.10
CA ARG A 326 -15.08 -24.25 -1.96
C ARG A 326 -15.95 -24.92 -3.01
N LYS A 327 -17.15 -24.37 -3.28
CA LYS A 327 -18.04 -24.88 -4.34
C LYS A 327 -17.39 -24.83 -5.71
N PHE A 328 -16.65 -23.77 -6.01
CA PHE A 328 -15.93 -23.68 -7.28
C PHE A 328 -14.82 -24.73 -7.39
N ILE A 329 -14.02 -24.92 -6.35
CA ILE A 329 -12.99 -25.99 -6.32
C ILE A 329 -13.62 -27.35 -6.54
N ASN A 330 -14.73 -27.66 -5.85
CA ASN A 330 -15.43 -28.92 -6.03
C ASN A 330 -15.95 -29.12 -7.46
N ARG A 331 -16.41 -28.04 -8.12
CA ARG A 331 -16.83 -28.10 -9.52
C ARG A 331 -15.66 -28.38 -10.46
N VAL A 332 -14.52 -27.71 -10.24
CA VAL A 332 -13.28 -27.96 -11.00
C VAL A 332 -12.86 -29.43 -10.84
N TRP A 333 -12.80 -29.90 -9.61
CA TRP A 333 -12.50 -31.29 -9.29
C TRP A 333 -13.45 -32.26 -10.02
N ASN A 334 -14.75 -32.18 -9.76
CA ASN A 334 -15.73 -33.12 -10.31
C ASN A 334 -15.77 -33.12 -11.84
N PHE A 335 -15.43 -32.03 -12.51
CA PHE A 335 -15.45 -31.98 -13.95
C PHE A 335 -14.18 -32.56 -14.56
N PHE A 336 -13.02 -32.14 -14.08
CA PHE A 336 -11.74 -32.47 -14.72
C PHE A 336 -11.15 -33.81 -14.25
N THR A 337 -11.63 -34.42 -13.19
CA THR A 337 -11.23 -35.76 -12.76
C THR A 337 -12.14 -36.87 -13.32
N GLU A 338 -13.23 -36.51 -13.99
CA GLU A 338 -14.11 -37.48 -14.63
C GLU A 338 -13.66 -37.74 -16.09
N PRO A 339 -13.14 -38.95 -16.41
CA PRO A 339 -12.62 -39.24 -17.75
C PRO A 339 -13.64 -39.02 -18.87
N ASP A 340 -14.92 -39.34 -18.59
CA ASP A 340 -15.98 -39.15 -19.57
C ASP A 340 -16.24 -37.71 -19.97
N ASN A 341 -15.81 -36.74 -19.17
CA ASN A 341 -15.90 -35.31 -19.49
C ASN A 341 -14.77 -34.82 -20.40
N LEU A 342 -13.71 -35.63 -20.62
CA LEU A 342 -12.55 -35.22 -21.36
C LEU A 342 -12.55 -35.81 -22.78
N THR A 343 -12.08 -35.04 -23.76
CA THR A 343 -11.91 -35.45 -25.16
C THR A 343 -10.47 -35.32 -25.58
N ALA A 344 -10.04 -36.22 -26.48
CA ALA A 344 -8.67 -36.16 -27.04
C ALA A 344 -8.52 -34.97 -27.99
N GLU A 345 -9.58 -34.65 -28.74
CA GLU A 345 -9.58 -33.63 -29.79
C GLU A 345 -10.50 -32.45 -29.41
N ASP A 346 -10.16 -31.28 -29.94
CA ASP A 346 -10.99 -30.07 -29.86
C ASP A 346 -12.10 -30.12 -30.93
N ASP A 347 -13.34 -30.06 -30.50
CA ASP A 347 -14.51 -29.99 -31.37
C ASP A 347 -14.92 -28.57 -31.78
N GLY A 348 -14.12 -27.57 -31.35
CA GLY A 348 -14.34 -26.14 -31.63
C GLY A 348 -15.29 -25.41 -30.63
N ASN A 349 -16.03 -26.16 -29.80
CA ASN A 349 -17.03 -25.56 -28.90
C ASN A 349 -16.41 -24.67 -27.80
N LEU A 350 -15.26 -25.08 -27.27
CA LEU A 350 -14.57 -24.36 -26.19
C LEU A 350 -13.34 -23.57 -26.65
N THR A 351 -12.92 -23.70 -27.92
CA THR A 351 -11.70 -23.10 -28.45
C THR A 351 -11.61 -21.60 -28.18
N LYS A 352 -12.62 -20.86 -28.60
CA LYS A 352 -12.64 -19.39 -28.41
C LYS A 352 -12.60 -18.99 -26.95
N ILE A 353 -13.43 -19.58 -26.09
CA ILE A 353 -13.46 -19.23 -24.67
C ILE A 353 -12.16 -19.65 -23.95
N TYR A 354 -11.52 -20.75 -24.38
CA TYR A 354 -10.21 -21.16 -23.85
C TYR A 354 -9.15 -20.13 -24.15
N HIS A 355 -8.96 -19.73 -25.42
CA HIS A 355 -7.94 -18.76 -25.79
C HIS A 355 -8.18 -17.39 -25.14
N LYS A 356 -9.44 -16.93 -25.06
CA LYS A 356 -9.81 -15.73 -24.29
C LYS A 356 -9.47 -15.85 -22.81
N THR A 357 -9.67 -17.03 -22.24
CA THR A 357 -9.38 -17.27 -20.82
C THR A 357 -7.88 -17.24 -20.58
N VAL A 358 -7.08 -17.93 -21.40
CA VAL A 358 -5.61 -17.89 -21.27
C VAL A 358 -5.09 -16.46 -21.40
N LYS A 359 -5.52 -15.73 -22.44
CA LYS A 359 -5.15 -14.32 -22.62
C LYS A 359 -5.49 -13.46 -21.41
N LYS A 360 -6.75 -13.50 -20.98
CA LYS A 360 -7.24 -12.68 -19.87
C LYS A 360 -6.54 -13.00 -18.55
N VAL A 361 -6.34 -14.28 -18.25
CA VAL A 361 -5.66 -14.70 -17.02
C VAL A 361 -4.19 -14.31 -17.04
N THR A 362 -3.50 -14.42 -18.19
CA THR A 362 -2.12 -13.97 -18.35
C THR A 362 -2.00 -12.48 -18.06
N GLU A 363 -2.80 -11.65 -18.71
CA GLU A 363 -2.79 -10.19 -18.51
C GLU A 363 -3.15 -9.78 -17.07
N ASP A 364 -4.08 -10.50 -16.44
CA ASP A 364 -4.53 -10.21 -15.09
C ASP A 364 -3.47 -10.62 -14.04
N TYR A 365 -2.78 -11.73 -14.22
CA TYR A 365 -1.70 -12.15 -13.32
C TYR A 365 -0.51 -11.19 -13.39
N GLU A 366 -0.14 -10.71 -14.58
CA GLU A 366 0.88 -9.66 -14.74
C GLU A 366 0.54 -8.37 -13.99
N LYS A 367 -0.75 -8.03 -13.93
CA LYS A 367 -1.28 -6.85 -13.23
C LYS A 367 -1.68 -7.11 -11.78
N LEU A 368 -1.51 -8.33 -11.27
CA LEU A 368 -1.96 -8.79 -9.95
C LEU A 368 -3.49 -8.64 -9.75
N ALA A 369 -4.25 -8.71 -10.82
CA ALA A 369 -5.72 -8.65 -10.82
C ALA A 369 -6.33 -10.06 -10.66
N PHE A 370 -5.97 -10.75 -9.60
CA PHE A 370 -6.31 -12.16 -9.37
C PHE A 370 -7.81 -12.42 -9.34
N ASN A 371 -8.60 -11.50 -8.81
CA ASN A 371 -10.05 -11.64 -8.73
C ASN A 371 -10.73 -11.73 -10.10
N THR A 372 -10.25 -10.97 -11.08
CA THR A 372 -10.79 -11.03 -12.45
C THR A 372 -10.26 -12.24 -13.22
N ALA A 373 -9.02 -12.65 -12.97
CA ALA A 373 -8.48 -13.91 -13.50
C ALA A 373 -9.30 -15.12 -13.03
N ILE A 374 -9.59 -15.21 -11.73
CA ILE A 374 -10.43 -16.28 -11.17
C ILE A 374 -11.84 -16.24 -11.77
N SER A 375 -12.44 -15.05 -11.90
CA SER A 375 -13.75 -14.89 -12.53
C SER A 375 -13.75 -15.42 -13.96
N GLN A 376 -12.69 -15.17 -14.73
CA GLN A 376 -12.56 -15.66 -16.09
C GLN A 376 -12.44 -17.20 -16.14
N MET A 377 -11.67 -17.78 -15.23
CA MET A 377 -11.60 -19.25 -15.11
C MET A 377 -12.95 -19.86 -14.72
N MET A 378 -13.73 -19.20 -13.86
CA MET A 378 -15.10 -19.61 -13.53
C MET A 378 -16.02 -19.60 -14.76
N ILE A 379 -15.88 -18.60 -15.63
CA ILE A 379 -16.63 -18.52 -16.89
C ILE A 379 -16.29 -19.72 -17.77
N PHE A 380 -15.00 -20.03 -17.95
CA PHE A 380 -14.59 -21.21 -18.72
C PHE A 380 -15.19 -22.50 -18.17
N VAL A 381 -15.09 -22.74 -16.85
CA VAL A 381 -15.64 -23.93 -16.20
C VAL A 381 -17.15 -24.02 -16.39
N ASN A 382 -17.87 -22.88 -16.35
CA ASN A 382 -19.31 -22.85 -16.63
C ASN A 382 -19.63 -23.29 -18.06
N GLU A 383 -18.87 -22.82 -19.05
CA GLU A 383 -19.07 -23.24 -20.45
C GLU A 383 -18.72 -24.72 -20.62
N ALA A 384 -17.64 -25.22 -19.99
CA ALA A 384 -17.29 -26.64 -20.01
C ALA A 384 -18.45 -27.52 -19.47
N TYR A 385 -19.06 -27.13 -18.37
CA TYR A 385 -20.23 -27.81 -17.83
C TYR A 385 -21.45 -27.77 -18.76
N LYS A 386 -21.65 -26.66 -19.47
CA LYS A 386 -22.74 -26.48 -20.40
C LYS A 386 -22.62 -27.41 -21.61
N PHE A 387 -21.39 -27.59 -22.13
CA PHE A 387 -21.12 -28.50 -23.24
C PHE A 387 -20.97 -29.96 -22.78
N GLY A 388 -20.67 -30.20 -21.50
CA GLY A 388 -20.51 -31.54 -20.91
C GLY A 388 -19.21 -32.25 -21.31
N LYS A 389 -18.41 -31.65 -22.19
CA LYS A 389 -17.11 -32.16 -22.68
C LYS A 389 -16.09 -31.04 -22.73
N CYS A 390 -14.81 -31.39 -22.53
CA CYS A 390 -13.69 -30.46 -22.62
C CYS A 390 -12.48 -31.18 -23.23
N PRO A 391 -11.80 -30.61 -24.22
CA PRO A 391 -10.51 -31.13 -24.66
C PRO A 391 -9.52 -31.20 -23.50
N LYS A 392 -8.84 -32.34 -23.36
CA LYS A 392 -7.88 -32.58 -22.27
C LYS A 392 -6.81 -31.48 -22.22
N VAL A 393 -6.30 -31.04 -23.37
CA VAL A 393 -5.32 -29.95 -23.46
C VAL A 393 -5.83 -28.63 -22.88
N PHE A 394 -7.11 -28.33 -23.01
CA PHE A 394 -7.71 -27.15 -22.39
C PHE A 394 -7.89 -27.31 -20.89
N ALA A 395 -8.30 -28.50 -20.43
CA ALA A 395 -8.34 -28.84 -19.01
C ALA A 395 -6.96 -28.63 -18.37
N GLU A 396 -5.92 -29.18 -18.96
CA GLU A 396 -4.52 -29.01 -18.52
C GLU A 396 -4.10 -27.53 -18.46
N GLY A 397 -4.42 -26.73 -19.47
CA GLY A 397 -4.15 -25.30 -19.48
C GLY A 397 -4.84 -24.54 -18.36
N ILE A 398 -6.12 -24.83 -18.08
CA ILE A 398 -6.87 -24.23 -16.97
C ILE A 398 -6.27 -24.62 -15.63
N ILE A 399 -5.91 -25.89 -15.45
CA ILE A 399 -5.33 -26.38 -14.19
C ILE A 399 -3.94 -25.74 -13.95
N LYS A 400 -3.11 -25.59 -14.98
CA LYS A 400 -1.82 -24.87 -14.88
C LYS A 400 -2.03 -23.43 -14.34
N MET A 401 -3.00 -22.70 -14.88
CA MET A 401 -3.30 -21.34 -14.41
C MET A 401 -3.87 -21.31 -12.98
N LEU A 402 -4.76 -22.25 -12.67
CA LEU A 402 -5.42 -22.32 -11.37
C LEU A 402 -4.48 -22.77 -10.26
N SER A 403 -3.50 -23.67 -10.57
CA SER A 403 -2.53 -24.23 -9.61
C SER A 403 -1.68 -23.15 -8.93
N CYS A 404 -1.47 -21.99 -9.57
CA CYS A 404 -0.77 -20.86 -8.96
C CYS A 404 -1.50 -20.35 -7.70
N ILE A 405 -2.82 -20.52 -7.64
CA ILE A 405 -3.65 -20.12 -6.50
C ILE A 405 -4.02 -21.33 -5.63
N THR A 406 -4.37 -22.47 -6.27
CA THR A 406 -4.80 -23.71 -5.60
C THR A 406 -3.80 -24.84 -5.89
N PRO A 407 -2.59 -24.81 -5.32
CA PRO A 407 -1.53 -25.72 -5.68
C PRO A 407 -1.83 -27.19 -5.38
N HIS A 408 -2.48 -27.51 -4.25
CA HIS A 408 -2.75 -28.89 -3.88
C HIS A 408 -3.78 -29.56 -4.82
N VAL A 409 -4.86 -28.85 -5.10
CA VAL A 409 -5.89 -29.30 -6.06
C VAL A 409 -5.30 -29.36 -7.48
N GLY A 410 -4.48 -28.41 -7.84
CA GLY A 410 -3.80 -28.35 -9.14
C GLY A 410 -2.90 -29.56 -9.35
N GLU A 411 -2.00 -29.88 -8.42
CA GLU A 411 -1.09 -31.03 -8.48
C GLU A 411 -1.86 -32.35 -8.54
N GLU A 412 -2.90 -32.53 -7.73
CA GLU A 412 -3.65 -33.78 -7.71
C GLU A 412 -4.44 -34.00 -9.01
N ILE A 413 -5.08 -32.97 -9.55
CA ILE A 413 -5.77 -33.09 -10.86
C ILE A 413 -4.75 -33.36 -11.95
N TRP A 414 -3.58 -32.70 -11.91
CA TRP A 414 -2.50 -32.90 -12.86
C TRP A 414 -2.04 -34.36 -12.89
N ASN A 415 -1.85 -34.95 -11.71
CA ASN A 415 -1.51 -36.37 -11.58
C ASN A 415 -2.62 -37.29 -12.13
N ILE A 416 -3.90 -37.02 -11.80
CA ILE A 416 -5.05 -37.77 -12.31
C ILE A 416 -5.15 -37.70 -13.84
N LEU A 417 -4.75 -36.58 -14.43
CA LEU A 417 -4.67 -36.42 -15.89
C LEU A 417 -3.53 -37.22 -16.54
N GLY A 418 -2.71 -37.92 -15.74
CA GLY A 418 -1.69 -38.87 -16.19
C GLY A 418 -0.28 -38.28 -16.28
N HIS A 419 -0.01 -37.19 -15.58
CA HIS A 419 1.33 -36.60 -15.49
C HIS A 419 2.04 -37.04 -14.20
N GLU A 420 3.27 -37.50 -14.29
CA GLU A 420 4.08 -38.00 -13.15
C GLU A 420 4.88 -36.85 -12.49
N ASP A 421 5.28 -35.84 -13.28
CA ASP A 421 6.06 -34.71 -12.80
C ASP A 421 5.16 -33.62 -12.22
N THR A 422 5.72 -32.76 -11.37
CA THR A 422 4.99 -31.63 -10.76
C THR A 422 4.55 -30.60 -11.81
N ILE A 423 3.33 -30.07 -11.64
CA ILE A 423 2.80 -28.99 -12.48
C ILE A 423 3.58 -27.66 -12.30
N ALA A 424 4.34 -27.53 -11.21
CA ALA A 424 5.01 -26.27 -10.84
C ALA A 424 6.07 -25.83 -11.87
N TYR A 425 6.64 -26.75 -12.64
CA TYR A 425 7.64 -26.45 -13.66
C TYR A 425 7.10 -26.49 -15.10
N GLU A 426 5.80 -26.67 -15.25
CA GLU A 426 5.17 -26.72 -16.55
C GLU A 426 5.12 -25.34 -17.21
N SER A 427 5.24 -25.33 -18.52
CA SER A 427 5.14 -24.09 -19.30
C SER A 427 3.73 -23.48 -19.22
N TRP A 428 3.69 -22.16 -19.12
CA TRP A 428 2.44 -21.41 -19.14
C TRP A 428 1.65 -21.65 -20.44
N PRO A 429 0.33 -21.80 -20.39
CA PRO A 429 -0.46 -22.05 -21.60
C PRO A 429 -0.40 -20.85 -22.56
N VAL A 430 -0.38 -21.15 -23.86
CA VAL A 430 -0.30 -20.15 -24.93
C VAL A 430 -1.67 -19.94 -25.55
N TYR A 431 -1.98 -18.71 -25.94
CA TYR A 431 -3.21 -18.38 -26.65
C TYR A 431 -2.92 -17.88 -28.07
N ASP A 432 -3.90 -18.05 -28.96
CA ASP A 432 -3.91 -17.48 -30.31
C ASP A 432 -4.80 -16.24 -30.33
N GLU A 433 -4.26 -15.09 -30.75
CA GLU A 433 -4.99 -13.84 -30.85
C GLU A 433 -6.15 -13.89 -31.84
N GLU A 434 -6.01 -14.62 -32.95
CA GLU A 434 -7.07 -14.74 -33.96
C GLU A 434 -8.26 -15.50 -33.38
N LEU A 435 -8.01 -16.55 -32.58
CA LEU A 435 -9.04 -17.32 -31.90
C LEU A 435 -9.72 -16.56 -30.74
N CYS A 436 -9.11 -15.47 -30.27
CA CYS A 436 -9.72 -14.59 -29.27
C CYS A 436 -10.76 -13.62 -29.85
N LYS A 437 -10.77 -13.40 -31.17
CA LYS A 437 -11.65 -12.42 -31.79
C LYS A 437 -13.11 -12.83 -31.73
N ASP A 438 -13.96 -11.88 -31.38
CA ASP A 438 -15.41 -12.10 -31.45
C ASP A 438 -15.90 -11.98 -32.90
N ASP A 439 -16.74 -12.93 -33.31
CA ASP A 439 -17.39 -12.87 -34.63
C ASP A 439 -18.47 -11.81 -34.62
N THR A 440 -19.04 -11.52 -33.46
CA THR A 440 -20.06 -10.49 -33.28
C THR A 440 -19.72 -9.59 -32.11
N ILE A 441 -20.13 -8.34 -32.22
CA ILE A 441 -19.98 -7.32 -31.15
C ILE A 441 -21.33 -6.69 -30.85
N GLU A 442 -21.57 -6.30 -29.60
CA GLU A 442 -22.73 -5.49 -29.25
C GLU A 442 -22.44 -4.00 -29.54
N ILE A 443 -23.23 -3.40 -30.43
CA ILE A 443 -23.20 -1.95 -30.64
C ILE A 443 -24.45 -1.30 -30.03
N VAL A 444 -24.27 -0.09 -29.51
CA VAL A 444 -25.37 0.70 -28.96
C VAL A 444 -25.99 1.55 -30.06
N VAL A 445 -27.33 1.53 -30.20
CA VAL A 445 -28.05 2.43 -31.10
C VAL A 445 -28.64 3.59 -30.28
N GLN A 446 -28.30 4.80 -30.73
CA GLN A 446 -28.78 6.04 -30.14
C GLN A 446 -29.62 6.83 -31.16
N ILE A 447 -30.62 7.53 -30.63
CA ILE A 447 -31.34 8.57 -31.36
C ILE A 447 -31.19 9.87 -30.60
N ASN A 448 -30.63 10.90 -31.26
CA ASN A 448 -30.32 12.19 -30.62
C ASN A 448 -29.52 12.05 -29.33
N GLY A 449 -28.54 11.12 -29.30
CA GLY A 449 -27.68 10.85 -28.14
C GLY A 449 -28.30 10.02 -27.01
N LYS A 450 -29.59 9.60 -27.15
CA LYS A 450 -30.25 8.73 -26.16
C LYS A 450 -30.27 7.28 -26.65
N ILE A 451 -29.84 6.34 -25.83
CA ILE A 451 -29.85 4.90 -26.14
C ILE A 451 -31.26 4.42 -26.35
N ARG A 452 -31.50 3.68 -27.45
CA ARG A 452 -32.77 3.08 -27.84
C ARG A 452 -32.72 1.58 -28.00
N ALA A 453 -31.61 1.07 -28.52
CA ALA A 453 -31.44 -0.37 -28.75
C ALA A 453 -29.95 -0.76 -28.53
N LYS A 454 -29.73 -2.07 -28.41
CA LYS A 454 -28.45 -2.74 -28.45
C LYS A 454 -28.55 -3.86 -29.49
N LEU A 455 -27.62 -3.90 -30.42
CA LEU A 455 -27.59 -4.86 -31.49
C LEU A 455 -26.31 -5.67 -31.51
N ASN A 456 -26.45 -6.99 -31.67
CA ASN A 456 -25.32 -7.86 -31.94
C ASN A 456 -25.09 -7.86 -33.48
N VAL A 457 -23.92 -7.38 -33.89
CA VAL A 457 -23.55 -7.24 -35.30
C VAL A 457 -22.18 -7.90 -35.54
N PRO A 458 -21.85 -8.31 -36.80
CA PRO A 458 -20.52 -8.81 -37.12
C PRO A 458 -19.42 -7.82 -36.69
N ALA A 459 -18.31 -8.32 -36.10
CA ALA A 459 -17.24 -7.49 -35.52
C ALA A 459 -16.59 -6.55 -36.57
N GLY A 460 -16.57 -6.97 -37.85
CA GLY A 460 -16.04 -6.19 -38.96
C GLY A 460 -17.06 -5.34 -39.70
N ILE A 461 -18.29 -5.19 -39.19
CA ILE A 461 -19.39 -4.51 -39.91
C ILE A 461 -19.02 -3.09 -40.35
N GLU A 462 -19.33 -2.77 -41.55
CA GLU A 462 -19.11 -1.44 -42.09
C GLU A 462 -20.29 -0.49 -41.77
N GLN A 463 -20.04 0.83 -41.85
CA GLN A 463 -21.01 1.85 -41.46
C GLN A 463 -22.39 1.69 -42.12
N ALA A 464 -22.43 1.46 -43.40
CA ALA A 464 -23.68 1.36 -44.16
C ALA A 464 -24.57 0.22 -43.65
N GLU A 465 -23.98 -0.94 -43.41
CA GLU A 465 -24.68 -2.13 -42.91
C GLU A 465 -25.07 -1.96 -41.42
N ALA A 466 -24.18 -1.42 -40.59
CA ALA A 466 -24.47 -1.16 -39.18
C ALA A 466 -25.66 -0.18 -39.02
N VAL A 467 -25.69 0.87 -39.82
CA VAL A 467 -26.80 1.83 -39.83
C VAL A 467 -28.09 1.19 -40.35
N SER A 468 -27.98 0.34 -41.40
CA SER A 468 -29.14 -0.39 -41.92
C SER A 468 -29.77 -1.29 -40.87
N LEU A 469 -28.96 -2.10 -40.14
CA LEU A 469 -29.43 -2.94 -39.07
C LEU A 469 -30.00 -2.13 -37.91
N ALA A 470 -29.39 -0.99 -37.58
CA ALA A 470 -29.89 -0.11 -36.54
C ALA A 470 -31.29 0.45 -36.88
N LYS A 471 -31.52 0.81 -38.14
CA LYS A 471 -32.84 1.27 -38.60
C LYS A 471 -33.88 0.16 -38.71
N ALA A 472 -33.46 -1.09 -38.84
CA ALA A 472 -34.35 -2.24 -38.91
C ALA A 472 -34.87 -2.67 -37.53
N ASP A 473 -34.27 -2.22 -36.43
CA ASP A 473 -34.71 -2.53 -35.07
C ASP A 473 -36.08 -1.88 -34.78
N GLU A 474 -37.01 -2.66 -34.23
CA GLU A 474 -38.39 -2.23 -33.97
C GLU A 474 -38.49 -0.99 -33.08
N LYS A 475 -37.64 -0.92 -32.03
CA LYS A 475 -37.63 0.22 -31.10
C LYS A 475 -37.07 1.47 -31.73
N VAL A 476 -36.09 1.31 -32.60
CA VAL A 476 -35.51 2.40 -33.38
C VAL A 476 -36.51 2.92 -34.42
N GLN A 477 -37.21 2.04 -35.14
CA GLN A 477 -38.27 2.39 -36.08
C GLN A 477 -39.41 3.16 -35.41
N ALA A 478 -39.89 2.68 -34.28
CA ALA A 478 -40.94 3.35 -33.50
C ALA A 478 -40.57 4.79 -33.13
N GLU A 479 -39.31 5.00 -32.72
CA GLU A 479 -38.83 6.34 -32.33
C GLU A 479 -38.54 7.25 -33.54
N LEU A 480 -38.21 6.70 -34.68
CA LEU A 480 -37.99 7.45 -35.93
C LEU A 480 -39.26 7.78 -36.68
N ASN A 481 -40.38 7.15 -36.31
CA ASN A 481 -41.65 7.34 -37.03
C ASN A 481 -42.06 8.83 -36.98
N GLY A 482 -42.31 9.40 -38.19
CA GLY A 482 -42.64 10.81 -38.35
C GLY A 482 -41.47 11.80 -38.24
N LYS A 483 -40.23 11.35 -38.12
CA LYS A 483 -39.05 12.17 -38.02
C LYS A 483 -38.18 12.11 -39.28
N ASN A 484 -37.59 13.22 -39.65
CA ASN A 484 -36.61 13.27 -40.74
C ASN A 484 -35.21 13.02 -40.23
N ILE A 485 -34.49 12.06 -40.77
CA ILE A 485 -33.10 11.77 -40.41
C ILE A 485 -32.20 12.85 -41.00
N ILE A 486 -31.45 13.53 -40.16
CA ILE A 486 -30.55 14.62 -40.54
C ILE A 486 -29.11 14.10 -40.71
N LYS A 487 -28.66 13.19 -39.82
CA LYS A 487 -27.29 12.68 -39.83
C LYS A 487 -27.21 11.30 -39.16
N GLU A 488 -26.38 10.46 -39.74
CA GLU A 488 -26.04 9.12 -39.22
C GLU A 488 -24.56 9.09 -38.89
N ILE A 489 -24.23 8.67 -37.63
CA ILE A 489 -22.88 8.64 -37.16
C ILE A 489 -22.62 7.21 -36.70
N TYR A 490 -21.59 6.58 -37.22
CA TYR A 490 -21.11 5.29 -36.81
C TYR A 490 -19.74 5.43 -36.16
N VAL A 491 -19.60 4.97 -34.93
CA VAL A 491 -18.30 4.78 -34.26
C VAL A 491 -18.00 3.29 -34.31
N LYS A 492 -17.02 2.93 -35.15
CA LYS A 492 -16.68 1.54 -35.46
C LYS A 492 -16.57 0.69 -34.20
N GLY A 493 -17.35 -0.38 -34.16
CA GLY A 493 -17.35 -1.34 -33.03
C GLY A 493 -17.99 -0.83 -31.73
N LYS A 494 -18.62 0.35 -31.70
CA LYS A 494 -19.16 0.92 -30.45
C LYS A 494 -20.62 1.34 -30.53
N LEU A 495 -20.96 2.22 -31.47
CA LEU A 495 -22.31 2.75 -31.52
C LEU A 495 -22.70 3.28 -32.92
N VAL A 496 -24.01 3.28 -33.16
CA VAL A 496 -24.68 4.04 -34.21
C VAL A 496 -25.52 5.13 -33.54
N ASN A 497 -25.33 6.40 -33.92
CA ASN A 497 -26.18 7.50 -33.47
C ASN A 497 -26.91 8.14 -34.67
N ILE A 498 -28.25 8.10 -34.64
CA ILE A 498 -29.13 8.66 -35.66
C ILE A 498 -29.65 10.00 -35.11
N VAL A 499 -29.30 11.08 -35.81
CA VAL A 499 -29.84 12.41 -35.49
C VAL A 499 -31.08 12.62 -36.34
N ALA A 500 -32.23 12.78 -35.72
CA ALA A 500 -33.53 12.94 -36.39
C ALA A 500 -34.33 14.09 -35.72
N LYS A 501 -35.10 14.80 -36.57
CA LYS A 501 -35.93 15.93 -36.14
C LYS A 501 -37.35 15.80 -36.71
#